data_45c5effc0fb2813bec5f6550713dcdb4
#
_entry.id   45c5effc0fb2813bec5f6550713dcdb4
#
_cell.length_a   1.000
_cell.length_b   1.000
_cell.length_c   1.000
_cell.angle_alpha   90.00
_cell.angle_beta   90.00
_cell.angle_gamma   90.00
#
_symmetry.space_group_name_H-M   'P 1'
#
loop_
_entity.id
_entity.type
_entity.pdbx_description
1 polymer ?
#
loop_
_entity_poly.entity_id
_entity_poly.type
_entity_poly.pdbx_seq_one_letter_code
_entity_poly.pdbx_strand_id
1 'polypeptide(L)'
;MILGEAVVLYRTQAGAAVALEDACPHRKLPLSMGRIKGDAIECGYHGLTFDCTGQCIDAATQTRIPPFAKVRSYPVQDKYGLLWIWMGDAALAADHPVFEMEHHGQPGWGLTKGDQLMVDCHYLWLVDNLLDPSHVAWVHRNSFAGAGTDNTPLQIAADAGGVICSRWLMDQPPPPFYAPLVKFSGHADRLQHYEVRYPSLAINMGIYTPAGKGGPGMVDGPETYRMVSYNFLTPIDENHTRYFWLQHRNTDADDEALTQRIAAGAKAAFEEDKVILEAVHRGMKNRTTQTTGLLLDAAATRFRAGLTAMIEAEVKARPQAAAGSL
;
A
#
# COMPACT_ATOMS: atom_id res chain seq x y z
N MET A 1 -11.52 7.36 7.22
CA MET A 1 -10.37 8.28 7.44
C MET A 1 -9.26 7.91 6.50
N ILE A 2 -8.62 8.89 5.86
CA ILE A 2 -7.43 8.77 5.01
C ILE A 2 -6.59 10.01 5.27
N LEU A 3 -5.33 9.87 5.67
CA LEU A 3 -4.42 10.99 6.01
C LEU A 3 -5.03 12.00 7.00
N GLY A 4 -5.78 11.52 7.98
CA GLY A 4 -6.46 12.36 8.98
C GLY A 4 -7.76 13.01 8.49
N GLU A 5 -8.12 12.90 7.21
CA GLU A 5 -9.36 13.45 6.65
C GLU A 5 -10.48 12.40 6.60
N ALA A 6 -11.69 12.79 6.99
CA ALA A 6 -12.86 11.93 6.86
C ALA A 6 -13.36 11.98 5.41
N VAL A 7 -13.43 10.82 4.75
CA VAL A 7 -13.87 10.69 3.36
C VAL A 7 -15.01 9.68 3.28
N VAL A 8 -16.14 10.08 2.69
CA VAL A 8 -17.22 9.19 2.31
C VAL A 8 -17.04 8.72 0.87
N LEU A 9 -17.21 7.41 0.67
CA LEU A 9 -17.15 6.76 -0.63
C LEU A 9 -18.50 6.15 -0.97
N TYR A 10 -18.96 6.40 -2.18
CA TYR A 10 -20.15 5.75 -2.70
C TYR A 10 -20.05 5.54 -4.21
N ARG A 11 -21.00 4.80 -4.79
CA ARG A 11 -21.10 4.62 -6.24
C ARG A 11 -22.37 5.28 -6.77
N THR A 12 -22.25 5.90 -7.93
CA THR A 12 -23.40 6.36 -8.71
C THR A 12 -24.21 5.17 -9.23
N GLN A 13 -25.41 5.43 -9.76
CA GLN A 13 -26.23 4.41 -10.43
C GLN A 13 -25.51 3.77 -11.63
N ALA A 14 -24.64 4.52 -12.31
CA ALA A 14 -23.78 4.01 -13.38
C ALA A 14 -22.54 3.23 -12.88
N GLY A 15 -22.35 3.09 -11.56
CA GLY A 15 -21.23 2.36 -10.95
C GLY A 15 -19.96 3.20 -10.77
N ALA A 16 -19.92 4.45 -11.18
CA ALA A 16 -18.76 5.33 -10.99
C ALA A 16 -18.52 5.60 -9.50
N ALA A 17 -17.28 5.51 -9.06
CA ALA A 17 -16.90 5.81 -7.69
C ALA A 17 -16.88 7.34 -7.44
N VAL A 18 -17.32 7.75 -6.28
CA VAL A 18 -17.32 9.14 -5.80
C VAL A 18 -16.68 9.20 -4.43
N ALA A 19 -15.83 10.20 -4.21
CA ALA A 19 -15.18 10.49 -2.93
C ALA A 19 -15.45 11.95 -2.54
N LEU A 20 -16.08 12.14 -1.39
CA LEU A 20 -16.38 13.47 -0.84
C LEU A 20 -15.89 13.59 0.61
N GLU A 21 -15.63 14.82 1.08
CA GLU A 21 -15.45 15.11 2.51
C GLU A 21 -16.65 14.58 3.30
N ASP A 22 -16.39 13.74 4.28
CA ASP A 22 -17.44 13.12 5.10
C ASP A 22 -17.85 14.03 6.26
N ALA A 23 -18.25 15.29 5.92
CA ALA A 23 -18.66 16.28 6.92
C ALA A 23 -19.60 17.32 6.30
N CYS A 24 -20.89 17.22 6.58
CA CYS A 24 -21.86 18.22 6.14
C CYS A 24 -21.47 19.63 6.62
N PRO A 25 -21.41 20.66 5.74
CA PRO A 25 -20.96 22.01 6.09
C PRO A 25 -21.85 22.70 7.11
N HIS A 26 -23.10 22.24 7.28
CA HIS A 26 -24.03 22.84 8.23
C HIS A 26 -23.61 22.59 9.71
N ARG A 27 -23.49 21.33 10.13
CA ARG A 27 -23.17 20.96 11.52
C ARG A 27 -22.20 19.76 11.62
N LYS A 28 -21.45 19.53 10.57
CA LYS A 28 -20.40 18.49 10.52
C LYS A 28 -20.87 17.05 10.77
N LEU A 29 -22.20 16.76 10.62
CA LEU A 29 -22.66 15.39 10.61
C LEU A 29 -21.95 14.65 9.46
N PRO A 30 -21.36 13.46 9.67
CA PRO A 30 -20.82 12.64 8.59
C PRO A 30 -21.88 12.37 7.52
N LEU A 31 -21.55 12.62 6.25
CA LEU A 31 -22.44 12.30 5.13
C LEU A 31 -22.66 10.80 4.98
N SER A 32 -21.71 9.99 5.41
CA SER A 32 -21.82 8.52 5.49
C SER A 32 -22.94 8.03 6.42
N MET A 33 -23.45 8.88 7.31
CA MET A 33 -24.64 8.63 8.13
C MET A 33 -25.94 9.05 7.42
N GLY A 34 -25.84 9.56 6.21
CA GLY A 34 -26.97 9.98 5.39
C GLY A 34 -27.46 8.87 4.46
N ARG A 35 -27.98 9.25 3.30
CA ARG A 35 -28.49 8.28 2.31
C ARG A 35 -28.16 8.71 0.89
N ILE A 36 -28.02 7.73 0.00
CA ILE A 36 -27.86 7.96 -1.43
C ILE A 36 -29.23 8.28 -2.03
N LYS A 37 -29.27 9.35 -2.83
CA LYS A 37 -30.48 9.84 -3.53
C LYS A 37 -30.13 10.00 -5.02
N GLY A 38 -30.38 8.97 -5.81
CA GLY A 38 -29.87 8.90 -7.18
C GLY A 38 -28.34 8.81 -7.19
N ASP A 39 -27.70 9.78 -7.84
CA ASP A 39 -26.22 9.90 -7.87
C ASP A 39 -25.69 10.87 -6.80
N ALA A 40 -26.53 11.41 -5.95
CA ALA A 40 -26.18 12.35 -4.90
C ALA A 40 -26.23 11.72 -3.51
N ILE A 41 -25.61 12.38 -2.53
CA ILE A 41 -25.68 12.00 -1.12
C ILE A 41 -26.43 13.05 -0.32
N GLU A 42 -27.44 12.62 0.44
CA GLU A 42 -28.25 13.48 1.28
C GLU A 42 -27.84 13.35 2.75
N CYS A 43 -27.56 14.48 3.39
CA CYS A 43 -27.26 14.54 4.82
C CYS A 43 -28.45 14.11 5.68
N GLY A 44 -28.22 13.14 6.55
CA GLY A 44 -29.27 12.56 7.41
C GLY A 44 -29.84 13.49 8.46
N TYR A 45 -29.29 14.73 8.62
CA TYR A 45 -29.76 15.63 9.67
C TYR A 45 -30.80 16.62 9.18
N HIS A 46 -30.56 17.38 8.10
CA HIS A 46 -31.48 18.41 7.59
C HIS A 46 -31.68 18.32 6.07
N GLY A 47 -31.33 17.23 5.42
CA GLY A 47 -31.63 16.96 4.03
C GLY A 47 -30.83 17.77 3.01
N LEU A 48 -29.68 18.39 3.38
CA LEU A 48 -28.81 18.98 2.38
C LEU A 48 -28.29 17.85 1.49
N THR A 49 -28.43 18.00 0.18
CA THR A 49 -28.07 16.99 -0.81
C THR A 49 -26.91 17.50 -1.65
N PHE A 50 -25.86 16.67 -1.78
CA PHE A 50 -24.62 17.02 -2.49
C PHE A 50 -24.43 16.10 -3.68
N ASP A 51 -24.11 16.68 -4.84
CA ASP A 51 -23.79 15.92 -6.05
C ASP A 51 -22.36 15.33 -6.01
N CYS A 52 -21.97 14.64 -7.08
CA CYS A 52 -20.65 14.00 -7.20
C CYS A 52 -19.47 14.99 -7.15
N THR A 53 -19.71 16.28 -7.39
CA THR A 53 -18.71 17.35 -7.30
C THR A 53 -18.60 17.96 -5.92
N GLY A 54 -19.46 17.53 -4.99
CA GLY A 54 -19.58 18.07 -3.64
C GLY A 54 -20.40 19.37 -3.57
N GLN A 55 -21.01 19.82 -4.67
CA GLN A 55 -21.87 20.98 -4.66
C GLN A 55 -23.24 20.61 -4.05
N CYS A 56 -23.75 21.47 -3.14
CA CYS A 56 -25.10 21.30 -2.64
C CYS A 56 -26.11 21.64 -3.75
N ILE A 57 -26.99 20.69 -4.06
CA ILE A 57 -27.99 20.80 -5.13
C ILE A 57 -29.43 20.88 -4.60
N ASP A 58 -29.65 20.55 -3.32
CA ASP A 58 -30.96 20.61 -2.68
C ASP A 58 -30.84 20.92 -1.18
N ALA A 59 -31.76 21.69 -0.65
CA ALA A 59 -31.85 22.03 0.76
C ALA A 59 -33.32 21.90 1.21
N ALA A 60 -33.70 20.74 1.72
CA ALA A 60 -35.07 20.36 2.04
C ALA A 60 -35.84 21.36 2.94
N THR A 61 -35.12 22.16 3.72
CA THR A 61 -35.71 23.10 4.69
C THR A 61 -35.84 24.51 4.17
N GLN A 62 -35.39 24.85 2.96
CA GLN A 62 -35.39 26.16 2.38
C GLN A 62 -35.26 26.16 0.85
N THR A 63 -35.77 27.18 0.18
CA THR A 63 -35.73 27.29 -1.28
C THR A 63 -34.41 27.81 -1.84
N ARG A 64 -33.63 28.53 -1.02
CA ARG A 64 -32.36 29.13 -1.44
C ARG A 64 -31.20 28.33 -0.84
N ILE A 65 -30.36 27.72 -1.70
CA ILE A 65 -29.12 27.06 -1.28
C ILE A 65 -28.09 28.13 -0.92
N PRO A 66 -27.47 28.06 0.28
CA PRO A 66 -26.38 28.97 0.62
C PRO A 66 -25.18 28.80 -0.34
N PRO A 67 -24.54 29.88 -0.80
CA PRO A 67 -23.49 29.83 -1.82
C PRO A 67 -22.25 29.04 -1.37
N PHE A 68 -22.03 28.92 -0.07
CA PHE A 68 -20.90 28.14 0.50
C PHE A 68 -21.28 26.71 0.93
N ALA A 69 -22.50 26.27 0.62
CA ALA A 69 -22.93 24.89 0.91
C ALA A 69 -22.28 23.92 -0.09
N LYS A 70 -21.06 23.55 0.16
CA LYS A 70 -20.31 22.53 -0.59
C LYS A 70 -19.39 21.75 0.32
N VAL A 71 -19.03 20.55 -0.08
CA VAL A 71 -17.98 19.71 0.51
C VAL A 71 -16.86 19.51 -0.49
N ARG A 72 -15.67 19.20 -0.01
CA ARG A 72 -14.55 18.86 -0.89
C ARG A 72 -14.87 17.56 -1.63
N SER A 73 -14.60 17.52 -2.94
CA SER A 73 -14.55 16.29 -3.72
C SER A 73 -13.10 15.91 -3.98
N TYR A 74 -12.84 14.61 -4.05
CA TYR A 74 -11.51 14.08 -4.31
C TYR A 74 -11.53 13.33 -5.63
N PRO A 75 -10.53 13.56 -6.52
CA PRO A 75 -10.35 12.71 -7.69
C PRO A 75 -10.19 11.25 -7.27
N VAL A 76 -10.93 10.35 -7.90
CA VAL A 76 -10.92 8.93 -7.58
C VAL A 76 -10.83 8.11 -8.86
N GLN A 77 -10.07 7.03 -8.84
CA GLN A 77 -9.95 6.06 -9.92
C GLN A 77 -10.25 4.66 -9.38
N ASP A 78 -11.00 3.87 -10.16
CA ASP A 78 -11.23 2.45 -9.89
C ASP A 78 -10.25 1.64 -10.75
N LYS A 79 -9.24 1.04 -10.13
CA LYS A 79 -8.20 0.30 -10.84
C LYS A 79 -7.70 -0.85 -9.99
N TYR A 80 -7.53 -2.03 -10.58
CA TYR A 80 -7.05 -3.25 -9.89
C TYR A 80 -7.97 -3.76 -8.79
N GLY A 81 -9.28 -3.40 -8.83
CA GLY A 81 -10.23 -3.72 -7.77
C GLY A 81 -10.06 -2.88 -6.49
N LEU A 82 -9.30 -1.80 -6.58
CA LEU A 82 -9.07 -0.82 -5.51
C LEU A 82 -9.57 0.57 -5.95
N LEU A 83 -10.02 1.36 -4.99
CA LEU A 83 -10.30 2.77 -5.20
C LEU A 83 -9.07 3.60 -4.82
N TRP A 84 -8.55 4.34 -5.78
CA TRP A 84 -7.40 5.23 -5.62
C TRP A 84 -7.89 6.65 -5.49
N ILE A 85 -7.52 7.30 -4.38
CA ILE A 85 -8.02 8.64 -4.05
C ILE A 85 -6.84 9.60 -4.03
N TRP A 86 -6.95 10.67 -4.81
CA TRP A 86 -5.97 11.74 -4.81
C TRP A 86 -6.33 12.77 -3.73
N MET A 87 -5.51 12.84 -2.67
CA MET A 87 -5.76 13.72 -1.51
C MET A 87 -5.15 15.12 -1.65
N GLY A 88 -4.32 15.34 -2.68
CA GLY A 88 -3.68 16.62 -2.97
C GLY A 88 -4.58 17.65 -3.68
N ASP A 89 -3.95 18.62 -4.34
CA ASP A 89 -4.66 19.56 -5.24
C ASP A 89 -5.24 18.79 -6.42
N ALA A 90 -6.56 18.89 -6.63
CA ALA A 90 -7.26 18.17 -7.68
C ALA A 90 -6.73 18.50 -9.08
N ALA A 91 -6.19 19.70 -9.31
CA ALA A 91 -5.62 20.11 -10.58
C ALA A 91 -4.36 19.30 -10.97
N LEU A 92 -3.65 18.73 -9.99
CA LEU A 92 -2.44 17.95 -10.18
C LEU A 92 -2.71 16.44 -10.33
N ALA A 93 -3.93 15.99 -10.12
CA ALA A 93 -4.27 14.55 -10.12
C ALA A 93 -3.94 13.85 -11.45
N ALA A 94 -4.10 14.56 -12.59
CA ALA A 94 -3.84 14.01 -13.92
C ALA A 94 -2.35 13.77 -14.18
N ASP A 95 -1.48 14.52 -13.52
CA ASP A 95 -0.01 14.41 -13.66
C ASP A 95 0.57 13.26 -12.83
N HIS A 96 -0.26 12.67 -11.95
CA HIS A 96 0.12 11.58 -11.05
C HIS A 96 -0.77 10.36 -11.27
N PRO A 97 -0.59 9.61 -12.37
CA PRO A 97 -1.39 8.44 -12.67
C PRO A 97 -1.19 7.35 -11.61
N VAL A 98 -2.22 6.51 -11.45
CA VAL A 98 -2.11 5.30 -10.62
C VAL A 98 -1.01 4.40 -11.17
N PHE A 99 -0.19 3.89 -10.27
CA PHE A 99 0.90 2.96 -10.57
C PHE A 99 0.45 1.80 -11.47
N GLU A 100 1.31 1.43 -12.43
CA GLU A 100 1.06 0.28 -13.32
C GLU A 100 1.63 -1.00 -12.73
N MET A 101 0.76 -2.00 -12.54
CA MET A 101 1.19 -3.35 -12.13
C MET A 101 1.61 -4.15 -13.35
N GLU A 102 2.88 -4.51 -13.42
CA GLU A 102 3.52 -5.10 -14.60
C GLU A 102 2.79 -6.34 -15.13
N HIS A 103 2.25 -7.19 -14.26
CA HIS A 103 1.71 -8.49 -14.65
C HIS A 103 0.18 -8.59 -14.51
N HIS A 104 -0.51 -7.49 -14.22
CA HIS A 104 -1.94 -7.53 -13.98
C HIS A 104 -2.73 -7.81 -15.26
N GLY A 105 -3.52 -8.88 -15.25
CA GLY A 105 -4.32 -9.31 -16.40
C GLY A 105 -3.53 -9.91 -17.56
N GLN A 106 -2.23 -10.17 -17.40
CA GLN A 106 -1.42 -10.82 -18.43
C GLN A 106 -1.70 -12.33 -18.48
N PRO A 107 -1.78 -12.94 -19.68
CA PRO A 107 -1.90 -14.38 -19.83
C PRO A 107 -0.75 -15.13 -19.13
N GLY A 108 -1.07 -16.22 -18.45
CA GLY A 108 -0.09 -17.04 -17.72
C GLY A 108 0.26 -16.51 -16.32
N TRP A 109 -0.27 -15.35 -15.93
CA TRP A 109 -0.10 -14.82 -14.58
C TRP A 109 -1.36 -14.97 -13.73
N GLY A 110 -1.24 -15.69 -12.63
CA GLY A 110 -2.31 -15.85 -11.64
C GLY A 110 -2.36 -14.64 -10.70
N LEU A 111 -3.56 -14.18 -10.39
CA LEU A 111 -3.82 -13.12 -9.41
C LEU A 111 -4.35 -13.74 -8.12
N THR A 112 -3.66 -13.53 -7.02
CA THR A 112 -4.20 -13.70 -5.68
C THR A 112 -4.76 -12.35 -5.24
N LYS A 113 -6.08 -12.21 -5.25
CA LYS A 113 -6.75 -11.07 -4.65
C LYS A 113 -6.44 -11.10 -3.16
N GLY A 114 -5.79 -10.05 -2.69
CA GLY A 114 -5.43 -9.93 -1.29
C GLY A 114 -6.63 -9.59 -0.41
N ASP A 115 -6.31 -9.23 0.80
CA ASP A 115 -7.23 -8.78 1.82
C ASP A 115 -6.74 -7.41 2.33
N GLN A 116 -7.22 -6.98 3.46
CA GLN A 116 -6.76 -5.79 4.14
C GLN A 116 -6.55 -6.07 5.63
N LEU A 117 -5.60 -5.37 6.22
CA LEU A 117 -5.41 -5.34 7.67
C LEU A 117 -5.45 -3.90 8.18
N MET A 118 -6.04 -3.69 9.33
CA MET A 118 -5.78 -2.51 10.13
C MET A 118 -4.58 -2.80 11.02
N VAL A 119 -3.54 -1.97 10.92
CA VAL A 119 -2.34 -2.08 11.75
C VAL A 119 -2.24 -0.82 12.60
N ASP A 120 -2.19 -0.99 13.92
CA ASP A 120 -2.16 0.11 14.87
C ASP A 120 -0.72 0.63 15.03
N CYS A 121 -0.21 1.16 13.91
CA CYS A 121 1.10 1.79 13.83
C CYS A 121 1.16 2.87 12.74
N HIS A 122 2.17 3.73 12.83
CA HIS A 122 2.51 4.66 11.76
C HIS A 122 3.01 3.89 10.53
N TYR A 123 2.58 4.26 9.32
CA TYR A 123 2.88 3.52 8.08
C TYR A 123 4.37 3.36 7.78
N LEU A 124 5.22 4.27 8.26
CA LEU A 124 6.67 4.16 8.08
C LEU A 124 7.29 2.96 8.81
N TRP A 125 6.63 2.39 9.82
CA TRP A 125 7.09 1.13 10.41
C TRP A 125 6.84 -0.06 9.47
N LEU A 126 5.75 -0.03 8.72
CA LEU A 126 5.49 -1.00 7.64
C LEU A 126 6.48 -0.82 6.48
N VAL A 127 6.81 0.42 6.13
CA VAL A 127 7.86 0.70 5.13
C VAL A 127 9.21 0.13 5.56
N ASP A 128 9.62 0.37 6.80
CA ASP A 128 10.88 -0.15 7.34
C ASP A 128 10.93 -1.68 7.30
N ASN A 129 9.85 -2.34 7.70
CA ASN A 129 9.71 -3.80 7.66
C ASN A 129 9.75 -4.32 6.20
N LEU A 130 9.01 -3.71 5.28
CA LEU A 130 8.94 -4.13 3.88
C LEU A 130 10.20 -3.77 3.07
N LEU A 131 11.12 -2.99 3.59
CA LEU A 131 12.48 -2.74 3.05
C LEU A 131 13.56 -3.56 3.75
N ASP A 132 13.20 -4.36 4.74
CA ASP A 132 14.15 -5.23 5.46
C ASP A 132 13.84 -6.71 5.22
N PRO A 133 14.45 -7.37 4.21
CA PRO A 133 14.29 -8.81 4.05
C PRO A 133 14.95 -9.64 5.15
N SER A 134 15.68 -9.01 6.07
CA SER A 134 16.40 -9.73 7.14
C SER A 134 15.46 -10.17 8.26
N HIS A 135 14.40 -9.40 8.58
CA HIS A 135 13.42 -9.75 9.62
C HIS A 135 12.77 -11.12 9.37
N VAL A 136 12.67 -11.53 8.09
CA VAL A 136 12.09 -12.82 7.68
C VAL A 136 12.72 -14.00 8.41
N ALA A 137 14.04 -13.93 8.73
CA ALA A 137 14.74 -14.99 9.44
C ALA A 137 14.25 -15.21 10.88
N TRP A 138 13.66 -14.21 11.49
CA TRP A 138 13.17 -14.24 12.88
C TRP A 138 11.65 -14.25 12.98
N VAL A 139 10.97 -13.38 12.22
CA VAL A 139 9.50 -13.23 12.27
C VAL A 139 8.82 -14.37 11.53
N HIS A 140 9.28 -14.68 10.31
CA HIS A 140 8.67 -15.70 9.43
C HIS A 140 9.46 -17.00 9.41
N ARG A 141 10.05 -17.39 10.54
CA ARG A 141 10.99 -18.50 10.68
C ARG A 141 10.46 -19.82 10.10
N ASN A 142 9.18 -20.09 10.26
CA ASN A 142 8.58 -21.36 9.90
C ASN A 142 7.92 -21.37 8.50
N SER A 143 7.93 -20.24 7.77
CA SER A 143 7.22 -20.11 6.50
C SER A 143 8.11 -19.56 5.39
N PHE A 144 8.53 -18.31 5.44
CA PHE A 144 9.22 -17.59 4.37
C PHE A 144 10.74 -17.53 4.56
N ALA A 145 11.23 -17.81 5.78
CA ALA A 145 12.66 -17.86 6.03
C ALA A 145 13.30 -19.01 5.24
N GLY A 146 14.55 -18.82 4.88
CA GLY A 146 15.39 -19.80 4.24
C GLY A 146 16.84 -19.59 4.65
N ALA A 147 17.72 -20.56 4.37
CA ALA A 147 19.13 -20.44 4.65
C ALA A 147 19.72 -19.19 3.99
N GLY A 148 20.63 -18.51 4.68
CA GLY A 148 21.33 -17.32 4.22
C GLY A 148 20.56 -16.00 4.36
N THR A 149 19.28 -16.03 4.78
CA THR A 149 18.48 -14.80 4.96
C THR A 149 18.96 -13.90 6.09
N ASP A 150 19.73 -14.43 7.00
CA ASP A 150 20.27 -13.71 8.17
C ASP A 150 21.64 -13.07 7.92
N ASN A 151 22.43 -13.56 6.97
CA ASN A 151 23.83 -13.21 6.84
C ASN A 151 24.29 -12.82 5.42
N THR A 152 23.47 -12.99 4.37
CA THR A 152 23.81 -12.53 3.02
C THR A 152 23.65 -11.02 2.89
N PRO A 153 24.70 -10.27 2.49
CA PRO A 153 24.63 -8.81 2.36
C PRO A 153 23.56 -8.34 1.38
N LEU A 154 22.95 -7.20 1.70
CA LEU A 154 21.97 -6.54 0.86
C LEU A 154 22.63 -5.53 -0.09
N GLN A 155 22.16 -5.48 -1.32
CA GLN A 155 22.45 -4.41 -2.27
C GLN A 155 21.33 -3.39 -2.18
N ILE A 156 21.68 -2.11 -2.01
CA ILE A 156 20.70 -1.04 -1.85
C ILE A 156 20.90 -0.02 -2.96
N ALA A 157 19.86 0.22 -3.74
CA ALA A 157 19.77 1.27 -4.74
C ALA A 157 18.66 2.25 -4.38
N ALA A 158 18.78 3.50 -4.82
CA ALA A 158 17.74 4.51 -4.68
C ALA A 158 17.67 5.34 -5.97
N ASP A 159 16.46 5.72 -6.34
CA ASP A 159 16.17 6.63 -7.45
C ASP A 159 15.14 7.69 -7.03
N ALA A 160 14.69 8.52 -7.97
CA ALA A 160 13.66 9.53 -7.70
C ALA A 160 12.30 8.91 -7.30
N GLY A 161 12.05 7.65 -7.64
CA GLY A 161 10.79 6.95 -7.36
C GLY A 161 10.78 6.20 -6.04
N GLY A 162 11.93 5.88 -5.45
CA GLY A 162 11.97 5.08 -4.22
C GLY A 162 13.31 4.43 -3.90
N VAL A 163 13.25 3.36 -3.12
CA VAL A 163 14.41 2.59 -2.68
C VAL A 163 14.20 1.12 -2.96
N ILE A 164 15.24 0.47 -3.47
CA ILE A 164 15.30 -0.97 -3.74
C ILE A 164 16.37 -1.59 -2.85
N CYS A 165 16.04 -2.73 -2.28
CA CYS A 165 16.92 -3.54 -1.48
C CYS A 165 16.83 -5.00 -1.99
N SER A 166 17.94 -5.59 -2.40
CA SER A 166 17.93 -6.92 -2.99
C SER A 166 19.15 -7.76 -2.65
N ARG A 167 19.02 -9.07 -2.77
CA ARG A 167 20.13 -10.03 -2.69
C ARG A 167 19.81 -11.34 -3.39
N TRP A 168 20.85 -12.01 -3.83
CA TRP A 168 20.79 -13.40 -4.28
C TRP A 168 21.22 -14.33 -3.16
N LEU A 169 20.42 -15.37 -2.92
CA LEU A 169 20.72 -16.50 -2.06
C LEU A 169 20.96 -17.70 -2.99
N MET A 170 22.23 -18.09 -3.14
CA MET A 170 22.65 -19.09 -4.11
C MET A 170 22.66 -20.48 -3.49
N ASP A 171 22.23 -21.48 -4.29
CA ASP A 171 22.33 -22.90 -3.96
C ASP A 171 21.76 -23.27 -2.58
N GLN A 172 20.51 -22.83 -2.32
CA GLN A 172 19.83 -23.07 -1.05
C GLN A 172 18.53 -23.85 -1.27
N PRO A 173 18.08 -24.67 -0.30
CA PRO A 173 16.77 -25.28 -0.37
C PRO A 173 15.69 -24.18 -0.37
N PRO A 174 14.66 -24.28 -1.24
CA PRO A 174 13.54 -23.33 -1.20
C PRO A 174 12.88 -23.31 0.18
N PRO A 175 12.49 -22.12 0.70
CA PRO A 175 11.76 -22.03 1.97
C PRO A 175 10.44 -22.83 1.93
N PRO A 176 9.91 -23.25 3.09
CA PRO A 176 8.72 -24.12 3.16
C PRO A 176 7.51 -23.59 2.39
N PHE A 177 7.28 -22.28 2.41
CA PHE A 177 6.20 -21.65 1.65
C PHE A 177 6.40 -21.82 0.13
N TYR A 178 7.62 -21.67 -0.38
CA TYR A 178 7.92 -21.67 -1.81
C TYR A 178 8.23 -23.06 -2.38
N ALA A 179 8.67 -23.99 -1.56
CA ALA A 179 9.06 -25.34 -2.00
C ALA A 179 7.97 -26.06 -2.84
N PRO A 180 6.68 -25.99 -2.51
CA PRO A 180 5.63 -26.60 -3.34
C PRO A 180 5.24 -25.78 -4.57
N LEU A 181 5.78 -24.56 -4.76
CA LEU A 181 5.45 -23.65 -5.85
C LEU A 181 6.44 -23.71 -7.01
N VAL A 182 7.69 -24.06 -6.73
CA VAL A 182 8.72 -24.22 -7.75
C VAL A 182 8.52 -25.49 -8.57
N LYS A 183 8.85 -25.47 -9.86
CA LYS A 183 8.64 -26.59 -10.81
C LYS A 183 9.89 -27.42 -11.06
N PHE A 184 10.83 -27.38 -10.14
CA PHE A 184 12.06 -28.15 -10.17
C PHE A 184 12.31 -28.82 -8.81
N SER A 185 13.25 -29.75 -8.76
CA SER A 185 13.68 -30.43 -7.54
C SER A 185 15.08 -29.99 -7.12
N GLY A 186 15.39 -30.13 -5.83
CA GLY A 186 16.71 -29.78 -5.28
C GLY A 186 16.81 -28.34 -4.82
N HIS A 187 18.01 -27.80 -4.87
CA HIS A 187 18.29 -26.43 -4.44
C HIS A 187 17.90 -25.39 -5.50
N ALA A 188 17.72 -24.19 -5.04
CA ALA A 188 17.38 -23.02 -5.83
C ALA A 188 18.41 -21.90 -5.67
N ASP A 189 18.54 -21.08 -6.71
CA ASP A 189 19.03 -19.72 -6.57
C ASP A 189 17.80 -18.81 -6.40
N ARG A 190 17.80 -18.02 -5.33
CA ARG A 190 16.67 -17.15 -4.95
C ARG A 190 17.08 -15.69 -5.01
N LEU A 191 16.35 -14.87 -5.78
CA LEU A 191 16.37 -13.42 -5.63
C LEU A 191 15.33 -13.01 -4.59
N GLN A 192 15.76 -12.28 -3.57
CA GLN A 192 14.89 -11.42 -2.77
C GLN A 192 15.03 -10.00 -3.28
N HIS A 193 13.93 -9.43 -3.77
CA HIS A 193 13.85 -8.04 -4.23
C HIS A 193 12.72 -7.36 -3.46
N TYR A 194 13.09 -6.33 -2.70
CA TYR A 194 12.21 -5.53 -1.86
C TYR A 194 12.35 -4.09 -2.29
N GLU A 195 11.25 -3.47 -2.63
CA GLU A 195 11.22 -2.12 -3.18
C GLU A 195 10.08 -1.34 -2.53
N VAL A 196 10.33 -0.08 -2.17
CA VAL A 196 9.24 0.82 -1.77
C VAL A 196 9.31 2.08 -2.61
N ARG A 197 8.23 2.32 -3.32
CA ARG A 197 7.98 3.54 -4.11
C ARG A 197 7.30 4.58 -3.25
N TYR A 198 7.75 5.83 -3.42
CA TYR A 198 7.13 6.94 -2.71
C TYR A 198 5.67 7.13 -3.07
N PRO A 199 4.80 7.48 -2.10
CA PRO A 199 5.10 7.61 -0.66
C PRO A 199 4.90 6.30 0.13
N SER A 200 4.23 5.26 -0.43
CA SER A 200 3.71 4.17 0.41
C SER A 200 3.37 2.87 -0.34
N LEU A 201 3.94 2.66 -1.53
CA LEU A 201 3.77 1.41 -2.29
C LEU A 201 5.00 0.52 -2.10
N ALA A 202 4.85 -0.64 -1.45
CA ALA A 202 5.91 -1.62 -1.37
C ALA A 202 5.68 -2.77 -2.38
N ILE A 203 6.76 -3.21 -3.01
CA ILE A 203 6.77 -4.31 -3.99
C ILE A 203 7.80 -5.33 -3.52
N ASN A 204 7.33 -6.52 -3.16
CA ASN A 204 8.19 -7.59 -2.74
C ASN A 204 8.14 -8.71 -3.78
N MET A 205 9.29 -9.03 -4.37
CA MET A 205 9.39 -10.04 -5.40
C MET A 205 10.36 -11.15 -4.98
N GLY A 206 9.90 -12.39 -5.13
CA GLY A 206 10.71 -13.59 -5.03
C GLY A 206 10.85 -14.25 -6.40
N ILE A 207 12.09 -14.46 -6.85
CA ILE A 207 12.40 -15.24 -8.06
C ILE A 207 13.18 -16.47 -7.62
N TYR A 208 12.81 -17.62 -8.17
CA TYR A 208 13.46 -18.91 -7.89
C TYR A 208 13.79 -19.60 -9.20
N THR A 209 15.04 -20.04 -9.33
CA THR A 209 15.52 -20.87 -10.41
C THR A 209 16.22 -22.12 -9.86
N PRO A 210 16.39 -23.20 -10.63
CA PRO A 210 17.31 -24.26 -10.22
C PRO A 210 18.70 -23.72 -9.89
N ALA A 211 19.38 -24.31 -8.92
CA ALA A 211 20.73 -23.90 -8.53
C ALA A 211 21.69 -23.84 -9.73
N GLY A 212 22.49 -22.79 -9.81
CA GLY A 212 23.41 -22.50 -10.89
C GLY A 212 22.78 -21.80 -12.11
N LYS A 213 21.47 -21.49 -12.08
CA LYS A 213 20.78 -20.76 -13.16
C LYS A 213 20.37 -19.34 -12.77
N GLY A 214 20.50 -18.99 -11.49
CA GLY A 214 20.22 -17.64 -10.96
C GLY A 214 21.44 -16.74 -10.97
N GLY A 215 21.26 -15.53 -10.46
CA GLY A 215 22.32 -14.53 -10.32
C GLY A 215 22.08 -13.28 -11.16
N PRO A 216 22.96 -12.27 -11.02
CA PRO A 216 22.86 -11.04 -11.80
C PRO A 216 22.85 -11.30 -13.31
N GLY A 217 21.89 -10.74 -14.02
CA GLY A 217 21.74 -10.91 -15.47
C GLY A 217 21.03 -12.20 -15.90
N MET A 218 20.45 -12.96 -14.95
CA MET A 218 19.63 -14.14 -15.30
C MET A 218 18.49 -13.76 -16.25
N VAL A 219 18.14 -14.69 -17.12
CA VAL A 219 16.97 -14.61 -17.99
C VAL A 219 15.96 -15.65 -17.55
N ASP A 220 14.67 -15.28 -17.53
CA ASP A 220 13.59 -16.20 -17.17
C ASP A 220 13.56 -17.40 -18.13
N GLY A 221 13.44 -18.58 -17.55
CA GLY A 221 13.27 -19.84 -18.25
C GLY A 221 11.99 -20.56 -17.82
N PRO A 222 11.70 -21.72 -18.41
CA PRO A 222 10.47 -22.47 -18.12
C PRO A 222 10.38 -22.97 -16.66
N GLU A 223 11.51 -23.07 -15.99
CA GLU A 223 11.59 -23.47 -14.57
C GLU A 223 11.67 -22.26 -13.61
N THR A 224 11.66 -21.03 -14.13
CA THR A 224 11.70 -19.83 -13.29
C THR A 224 10.35 -19.62 -12.63
N TYR A 225 10.31 -19.70 -11.29
CA TYR A 225 9.16 -19.27 -10.51
C TYR A 225 9.32 -17.80 -10.10
N ARG A 226 8.25 -17.01 -10.29
CA ARG A 226 8.23 -15.62 -9.89
C ARG A 226 6.92 -15.28 -9.18
N MET A 227 7.03 -14.65 -8.02
CA MET A 227 5.90 -14.08 -7.30
C MET A 227 6.19 -12.63 -6.96
N VAL A 228 5.21 -11.76 -7.22
CA VAL A 228 5.28 -10.33 -6.94
C VAL A 228 4.12 -9.97 -6.02
N SER A 229 4.42 -9.40 -4.86
CA SER A 229 3.44 -8.85 -3.92
C SER A 229 3.46 -7.34 -4.01
N TYR A 230 2.32 -6.73 -4.30
CA TYR A 230 2.10 -5.29 -4.25
C TYR A 230 1.37 -4.97 -2.96
N ASN A 231 1.94 -4.07 -2.17
CA ASN A 231 1.51 -3.76 -0.82
C ASN A 231 1.24 -2.25 -0.71
N PHE A 232 -0.01 -1.89 -0.45
CA PHE A 232 -0.47 -0.50 -0.42
C PHE A 232 -0.69 -0.09 1.03
N LEU A 233 0.15 0.81 1.51
CA LEU A 233 0.13 1.30 2.87
C LEU A 233 -0.64 2.62 2.90
N THR A 234 -1.91 2.59 3.35
CA THR A 234 -2.75 3.78 3.41
C THR A 234 -2.77 4.33 4.83
N PRO A 235 -2.07 5.45 5.11
CA PRO A 235 -2.11 6.07 6.43
C PRO A 235 -3.54 6.55 6.74
N ILE A 236 -4.07 6.15 7.89
CA ILE A 236 -5.32 6.67 8.43
C ILE A 236 -5.01 7.95 9.22
N ASP A 237 -4.06 7.85 10.12
CA ASP A 237 -3.50 8.89 10.96
C ASP A 237 -2.07 8.51 11.41
N GLU A 238 -1.51 9.21 12.38
CA GLU A 238 -0.16 8.95 12.91
C GLU A 238 -0.01 7.59 13.63
N ASN A 239 -1.12 6.95 14.00
CA ASN A 239 -1.09 5.71 14.80
C ASN A 239 -1.74 4.52 14.10
N HIS A 240 -2.37 4.71 12.94
CA HIS A 240 -3.13 3.66 12.27
C HIS A 240 -2.85 3.65 10.78
N THR A 241 -2.64 2.48 10.23
CA THR A 241 -2.43 2.25 8.80
C THR A 241 -3.37 1.16 8.30
N ARG A 242 -4.04 1.40 7.19
CA ARG A 242 -4.76 0.36 6.47
C ARG A 242 -3.84 -0.21 5.41
N TYR A 243 -3.58 -1.49 5.51
CA TYR A 243 -2.67 -2.22 4.65
C TYR A 243 -3.46 -3.12 3.70
N PHE A 244 -3.35 -2.89 2.39
CA PHE A 244 -3.92 -3.72 1.34
C PHE A 244 -2.81 -4.42 0.58
N TRP A 245 -3.09 -5.59 -0.01
CA TRP A 245 -2.12 -6.27 -0.87
C TRP A 245 -2.78 -7.04 -2.00
N LEU A 246 -2.02 -7.25 -3.07
CA LEU A 246 -2.32 -8.13 -4.20
C LEU A 246 -1.05 -8.92 -4.55
N GLN A 247 -1.20 -10.14 -5.07
CA GLN A 247 -0.04 -10.93 -5.46
C GLN A 247 -0.25 -11.52 -6.85
N HIS A 248 0.82 -11.49 -7.64
CA HIS A 248 0.88 -12.12 -8.95
C HIS A 248 1.91 -13.25 -8.93
N ARG A 249 1.63 -14.35 -9.65
CA ARG A 249 2.55 -15.46 -9.85
C ARG A 249 2.54 -15.94 -11.30
N ASN A 250 3.68 -16.38 -11.80
CA ASN A 250 3.82 -16.84 -13.18
C ASN A 250 3.59 -18.35 -13.37
N THR A 251 2.95 -19.02 -12.43
CA THR A 251 2.71 -20.47 -12.51
C THR A 251 1.29 -20.81 -12.05
N ASP A 252 0.73 -21.85 -12.65
CA ASP A 252 -0.60 -22.38 -12.30
C ASP A 252 -1.64 -21.25 -12.12
N ALA A 253 -1.73 -20.39 -13.15
CA ALA A 253 -2.48 -19.12 -13.09
C ALA A 253 -3.95 -19.31 -12.70
N ASP A 254 -4.58 -20.39 -13.20
CA ASP A 254 -6.00 -20.70 -13.02
C ASP A 254 -6.27 -21.68 -11.86
N ASP A 255 -5.24 -22.08 -11.11
CA ASP A 255 -5.42 -22.97 -9.94
C ASP A 255 -5.95 -22.16 -8.74
N GLU A 256 -7.26 -22.30 -8.51
CA GLU A 256 -7.95 -21.63 -7.42
C GLU A 256 -7.54 -22.15 -6.04
N ALA A 257 -7.27 -23.45 -5.90
CA ALA A 257 -6.82 -24.03 -4.63
C ALA A 257 -5.43 -23.50 -4.25
N LEU A 258 -4.54 -23.34 -5.24
CA LEU A 258 -3.24 -22.71 -5.06
C LEU A 258 -3.40 -21.22 -4.70
N THR A 259 -4.30 -20.51 -5.38
CA THR A 259 -4.60 -19.09 -5.09
C THR A 259 -5.04 -18.90 -3.64
N GLN A 260 -5.95 -19.73 -3.14
CA GLN A 260 -6.42 -19.67 -1.75
C GLN A 260 -5.31 -20.00 -0.75
N ARG A 261 -4.45 -20.98 -1.06
CA ARG A 261 -3.30 -21.33 -0.21
C ARG A 261 -2.29 -20.18 -0.12
N ILE A 262 -1.99 -19.52 -1.24
CA ILE A 262 -1.10 -18.36 -1.27
C ILE A 262 -1.72 -17.20 -0.48
N ALA A 263 -3.02 -16.91 -0.66
CA ALA A 263 -3.73 -15.88 0.07
C ALA A 263 -3.66 -16.09 1.58
N ALA A 264 -3.93 -17.34 2.03
CA ALA A 264 -3.85 -17.69 3.46
C ALA A 264 -2.44 -17.53 4.02
N GLY A 265 -1.43 -18.00 3.29
CA GLY A 265 -0.03 -17.88 3.73
C GLY A 265 0.45 -16.43 3.81
N ALA A 266 0.10 -15.60 2.83
CA ALA A 266 0.43 -14.18 2.84
C ALA A 266 -0.25 -13.46 3.99
N LYS A 267 -1.55 -13.71 4.21
CA LYS A 267 -2.29 -13.13 5.32
C LYS A 267 -1.66 -13.48 6.67
N ALA A 268 -1.30 -14.75 6.87
CA ALA A 268 -0.64 -15.20 8.10
C ALA A 268 0.68 -14.46 8.34
N ALA A 269 1.52 -14.28 7.30
CA ALA A 269 2.76 -13.53 7.43
C ALA A 269 2.52 -12.06 7.80
N PHE A 270 1.56 -11.41 7.16
CA PHE A 270 1.25 -10.00 7.49
C PHE A 270 0.61 -9.84 8.87
N GLU A 271 -0.09 -10.85 9.38
CA GLU A 271 -0.57 -10.90 10.77
C GLU A 271 0.59 -11.07 11.77
N GLU A 272 1.62 -11.85 11.44
CA GLU A 272 2.87 -11.93 12.22
C GLU A 272 3.56 -10.57 12.28
N ASP A 273 3.73 -9.90 11.13
CA ASP A 273 4.31 -8.55 11.06
C ASP A 273 3.49 -7.52 11.85
N LYS A 274 2.17 -7.56 11.74
CA LYS A 274 1.28 -6.68 12.48
C LYS A 274 1.56 -6.72 13.99
N VAL A 275 1.66 -7.91 14.57
CA VAL A 275 1.92 -8.08 16.02
C VAL A 275 3.24 -7.39 16.41
N ILE A 276 4.29 -7.57 15.61
CA ILE A 276 5.62 -7.00 15.85
C ILE A 276 5.57 -5.48 15.71
N LEU A 277 5.01 -4.97 14.61
CA LEU A 277 5.03 -3.54 14.29
C LEU A 277 4.16 -2.70 15.24
N GLU A 278 3.03 -3.23 15.69
CA GLU A 278 2.24 -2.60 16.74
C GLU A 278 2.99 -2.54 18.08
N ALA A 279 3.75 -3.60 18.41
CA ALA A 279 4.59 -3.60 19.59
C ALA A 279 5.76 -2.59 19.46
N VAL A 280 6.40 -2.51 18.29
CA VAL A 280 7.43 -1.50 17.99
C VAL A 280 6.85 -0.09 18.15
N HIS A 281 5.70 0.20 17.54
CA HIS A 281 5.05 1.51 17.62
C HIS A 281 4.75 1.92 19.07
N ARG A 282 4.26 0.98 19.89
CA ARG A 282 4.06 1.23 21.33
C ARG A 282 5.39 1.44 22.04
N GLY A 283 6.41 0.61 21.75
CA GLY A 283 7.73 0.67 22.36
C GLY A 283 8.47 1.98 22.08
N MET A 284 8.30 2.57 20.91
CA MET A 284 8.90 3.86 20.54
C MET A 284 8.41 5.05 21.38
N LYS A 285 7.33 4.89 22.14
CA LYS A 285 6.87 5.88 23.12
C LYS A 285 7.71 5.84 24.41
N ASN A 286 8.47 4.76 24.63
CA ASN A 286 9.40 4.65 25.75
C ASN A 286 10.69 5.45 25.42
N ARG A 287 10.95 6.50 26.20
CA ARG A 287 12.09 7.41 25.98
C ARG A 287 13.24 7.22 26.98
N THR A 288 13.22 6.15 27.76
CA THR A 288 14.26 5.88 28.74
C THR A 288 15.58 5.38 28.14
N THR A 289 15.51 4.81 26.93
CA THR A 289 16.67 4.32 26.20
C THR A 289 16.68 4.91 24.79
N GLN A 290 17.86 5.28 24.29
CA GLN A 290 18.03 5.72 22.90
C GLN A 290 17.93 4.52 21.95
N THR A 291 17.31 4.73 20.79
CA THR A 291 17.32 3.75 19.70
C THR A 291 18.72 3.65 19.10
N THR A 292 19.10 2.45 18.70
CA THR A 292 20.37 2.17 18.02
C THR A 292 20.08 1.72 16.60
N GLY A 293 20.71 2.39 15.61
CA GLY A 293 20.63 1.97 14.21
C GLY A 293 21.52 0.76 13.92
N LEU A 294 21.09 -0.10 13.04
CA LEU A 294 21.85 -1.25 12.53
C LEU A 294 22.15 -1.06 11.04
N LEU A 295 23.11 -1.82 10.50
CA LEU A 295 23.43 -1.76 9.06
C LEU A 295 22.24 -2.13 8.17
N LEU A 296 21.36 -2.98 8.65
CA LEU A 296 20.14 -3.39 7.94
C LEU A 296 19.14 -2.23 7.77
N ASP A 297 19.21 -1.17 8.58
CA ASP A 297 18.33 0.00 8.50
C ASP A 297 18.67 0.95 7.33
N ALA A 298 19.74 0.66 6.58
CA ALA A 298 20.25 1.58 5.55
C ALA A 298 19.23 1.88 4.43
N ALA A 299 18.42 0.90 4.03
CA ALA A 299 17.37 1.09 3.02
C ALA A 299 16.25 2.00 3.56
N ALA A 300 15.75 1.72 4.74
CA ALA A 300 14.73 2.50 5.43
C ALA A 300 15.19 3.95 5.69
N THR A 301 16.44 4.13 6.10
CA THR A 301 17.04 5.46 6.31
C THR A 301 17.07 6.26 5.02
N ARG A 302 17.46 5.65 3.89
CA ARG A 302 17.44 6.30 2.57
C ARG A 302 16.03 6.68 2.14
N PHE A 303 15.06 5.78 2.34
CA PHE A 303 13.67 6.05 2.02
C PHE A 303 13.13 7.25 2.82
N ARG A 304 13.35 7.27 4.13
CA ARG A 304 12.91 8.38 4.99
C ARG A 304 13.55 9.71 4.59
N ALA A 305 14.83 9.73 4.25
CA ALA A 305 15.50 10.92 3.77
C ALA A 305 14.91 11.45 2.45
N GLY A 306 14.65 10.55 1.48
CA GLY A 306 14.03 10.93 0.19
C GLY A 306 12.60 11.43 0.38
N LEU A 307 11.80 10.77 1.20
CA LEU A 307 10.44 11.21 1.51
C LEU A 307 10.43 12.59 2.18
N THR A 308 11.34 12.83 3.13
CA THR A 308 11.48 14.14 3.78
C THR A 308 11.80 15.23 2.76
N ALA A 309 12.72 14.97 1.83
CA ALA A 309 13.07 15.92 0.78
C ALA A 309 11.89 16.24 -0.14
N MET A 310 11.05 15.23 -0.48
CA MET A 310 9.83 15.43 -1.27
C MET A 310 8.81 16.29 -0.52
N ILE A 311 8.58 16.03 0.76
CA ILE A 311 7.67 16.83 1.60
C ILE A 311 8.16 18.28 1.70
N GLU A 312 9.45 18.52 1.91
CA GLU A 312 10.03 19.86 1.96
C GLU A 312 9.88 20.59 0.62
N ALA A 313 10.06 19.89 -0.51
CA ALA A 313 9.88 20.46 -1.84
C ALA A 313 8.42 20.86 -2.07
N GLU A 314 7.46 19.99 -1.71
CA GLU A 314 6.03 20.28 -1.80
C GLU A 314 5.63 21.47 -0.94
N VAL A 315 6.11 21.55 0.31
CA VAL A 315 5.83 22.68 1.20
C VAL A 315 6.35 23.99 0.61
N LYS A 316 7.54 23.98 0.02
CA LYS A 316 8.12 25.17 -0.63
C LYS A 316 7.38 25.59 -1.90
N ALA A 317 6.82 24.64 -2.63
CA ALA A 317 6.09 24.89 -3.87
C ALA A 317 4.64 25.36 -3.63
N ARG A 318 4.08 25.16 -2.43
CA ARG A 318 2.73 25.66 -2.10
C ARG A 318 2.72 27.18 -2.14
N PRO A 319 1.78 27.81 -2.91
CA PRO A 319 1.60 29.25 -2.81
C PRO A 319 1.35 29.60 -1.33
N GLN A 320 2.05 30.59 -0.80
CA GLN A 320 1.69 31.13 0.51
C GLN A 320 0.23 31.57 0.41
N ALA A 321 -0.66 30.85 1.07
CA ALA A 321 -2.04 31.30 1.24
C ALA A 321 -1.94 32.70 1.85
N ALA A 322 -2.44 33.69 1.14
CA ALA A 322 -2.48 35.06 1.63
C ALA A 322 -3.04 35.01 3.04
N ALA A 323 -2.24 35.42 4.01
CA ALA A 323 -2.67 35.65 5.38
C ALA A 323 -3.71 36.79 5.32
N GLY A 324 -4.95 36.42 5.13
CA GLY A 324 -6.10 37.28 4.88
C GLY A 324 -7.21 36.90 5.81
N SER A 325 -7.21 37.56 6.94
CA SER A 325 -8.34 37.95 7.80
C SER A 325 -9.40 36.90 8.12
N LEU A 326 -9.34 36.47 9.35
CA LEU A 326 -10.51 36.07 10.14
C LEU A 326 -11.64 37.12 10.09
#